data_56d25d78231e70f387c43ca3b64b14cd
#
_entry.id   56d25d78231e70f387c43ca3b64b14cd
#
_cell.length_a   1.000
_cell.length_b   1.000
_cell.length_c   1.000
_cell.angle_alpha   90.00
_cell.angle_beta   90.00
_cell.angle_gamma   90.00
#
_symmetry.space_group_name_H-M   'P 1'
#
loop_
_entity.id
_entity.type
_entity.pdbx_description
1 polymer ?
#
loop_
_entity_poly.entity_id
_entity_poly.type
_entity_poly.pdbx_seq_one_letter_code
_entity_poly.pdbx_strand_id
1 'polypeptide(L)'
;MAAEVVKALEIVLRQPVKLTVAGRTDTGVHALGQVVSYPGPSPRLRSVNALLPDEISVYVVETVPDDFSARHDAVARSYVYRVHTRSAPDPFERGRALWWPYPMDFGALQACAAALVGTHDFTAFTPTETAHQRFARTVHSARWERVGDVLEFHIEARSFMRNMNRILVGTMLEFAQGHRSEFAELLEGAPRSAAGRTAPPHGLYLKSVRYG
;
A
#
# COMPACT_ATOMS: atom_id res chain seq x y z
N MET A 1 6.68 12.30 -6.27
CA MET A 1 7.17 12.16 -4.86
C MET A 1 8.68 11.89 -4.80
N ALA A 2 9.22 10.69 -5.18
CA ALA A 2 10.65 10.41 -5.05
C ALA A 2 11.55 11.45 -5.75
N ALA A 3 11.19 11.91 -6.95
CA ALA A 3 11.92 12.93 -7.68
C ALA A 3 11.96 14.29 -6.93
N GLU A 4 10.87 14.69 -6.27
CA GLU A 4 10.82 15.92 -5.48
C GLU A 4 11.73 15.83 -4.24
N VAL A 5 11.74 14.66 -3.58
CA VAL A 5 12.63 14.42 -2.44
C VAL A 5 14.11 14.44 -2.89
N VAL A 6 14.43 13.80 -4.02
CA VAL A 6 15.79 13.85 -4.59
C VAL A 6 16.20 15.29 -4.86
N LYS A 7 15.38 16.06 -5.57
CA LYS A 7 15.65 17.47 -5.89
C LYS A 7 15.88 18.31 -4.61
N ALA A 8 15.05 18.16 -3.59
CA ALA A 8 15.21 18.88 -2.34
C ALA A 8 16.52 18.51 -1.63
N LEU A 9 16.86 17.21 -1.58
CA LEU A 9 18.09 16.72 -0.97
C LEU A 9 19.33 17.22 -1.74
N GLU A 10 19.34 17.19 -3.06
CA GLU A 10 20.45 17.66 -3.88
C GLU A 10 20.74 19.16 -3.67
N ILE A 11 19.68 19.97 -3.54
CA ILE A 11 19.83 21.40 -3.22
C ILE A 11 20.42 21.60 -1.81
N VAL A 12 19.88 20.90 -0.81
CA VAL A 12 20.31 21.04 0.60
C VAL A 12 21.75 20.55 0.79
N LEU A 13 22.09 19.42 0.17
CA LEU A 13 23.40 18.75 0.33
C LEU A 13 24.45 19.23 -0.69
N ARG A 14 24.02 19.96 -1.73
CA ARG A 14 24.86 20.45 -2.82
C ARG A 14 25.65 19.35 -3.54
N GLN A 15 25.04 18.16 -3.66
CA GLN A 15 25.62 17.00 -4.34
C GLN A 15 24.51 16.10 -4.90
N PRO A 16 24.79 15.24 -5.91
CA PRO A 16 23.86 14.28 -6.43
C PRO A 16 23.45 13.27 -5.35
N VAL A 17 22.16 12.87 -5.35
CA VAL A 17 21.59 11.92 -4.39
C VAL A 17 20.97 10.72 -5.09
N LYS A 18 21.46 9.52 -4.78
CA LYS A 18 20.87 8.26 -5.24
C LYS A 18 19.93 7.71 -4.17
N LEU A 19 18.65 8.02 -4.31
CA LEU A 19 17.62 7.63 -3.34
C LEU A 19 17.17 6.18 -3.55
N THR A 20 17.12 5.40 -2.47
CA THR A 20 16.47 4.08 -2.39
C THR A 20 15.18 4.19 -1.61
N VAL A 21 14.07 3.73 -2.20
CA VAL A 21 12.72 3.82 -1.62
C VAL A 21 12.29 2.45 -1.12
N ALA A 22 11.78 2.34 0.10
CA ALA A 22 11.37 1.08 0.73
C ALA A 22 10.26 0.34 -0.05
N GLY A 23 9.30 1.08 -0.59
CA GLY A 23 8.21 0.53 -1.41
C GLY A 23 7.75 1.54 -2.45
N ARG A 24 7.72 1.13 -3.73
CA ARG A 24 7.11 1.96 -4.77
C ARG A 24 5.59 1.96 -4.58
N THR A 25 4.98 3.12 -4.69
CA THR A 25 3.53 3.30 -4.74
C THR A 25 3.09 3.70 -6.13
N ASP A 26 1.96 3.21 -6.59
CA ASP A 26 1.36 3.61 -7.87
C ASP A 26 0.91 5.08 -7.80
N THR A 27 0.71 5.71 -8.96
CA THR A 27 0.15 7.06 -9.04
C THR A 27 -1.22 7.12 -8.34
N GLY A 28 -1.39 8.09 -7.45
CA GLY A 28 -2.60 8.29 -6.66
C GLY A 28 -2.68 7.46 -5.38
N VAL A 29 -1.69 6.60 -5.09
CA VAL A 29 -1.55 5.89 -3.80
C VAL A 29 -0.82 6.81 -2.82
N HIS A 30 -1.33 6.87 -1.60
CA HIS A 30 -0.76 7.68 -0.50
C HIS A 30 0.33 6.92 0.27
N ALA A 31 1.09 7.64 1.08
CA ALA A 31 2.04 7.06 2.04
C ALA A 31 2.04 7.87 3.33
N LEU A 32 1.73 7.20 4.45
CA LEU A 32 1.81 7.74 5.80
C LEU A 32 3.20 7.54 6.40
N GLY A 33 3.90 6.46 5.98
CA GLY A 33 5.19 6.07 6.53
C GLY A 33 6.12 5.50 5.46
N GLN A 34 6.35 6.25 4.37
CA GLN A 34 7.39 5.89 3.40
C GLN A 34 8.77 6.08 4.01
N VAL A 35 9.67 5.16 3.74
CA VAL A 35 11.08 5.24 4.16
C VAL A 35 11.96 5.30 2.92
N VAL A 36 12.96 6.15 2.99
CA VAL A 36 14.00 6.27 1.95
C VAL A 36 15.37 6.26 2.58
N SER A 37 16.36 5.72 1.88
CA SER A 37 17.78 5.79 2.27
C SER A 37 18.62 6.29 1.12
N TYR A 38 19.74 6.93 1.44
CA TYR A 38 20.76 7.35 0.48
C TYR A 38 22.13 7.43 1.17
N PRO A 39 23.23 7.21 0.46
CA PRO A 39 24.57 7.44 0.98
C PRO A 39 24.87 8.94 1.03
N GLY A 40 25.40 9.43 2.14
CA GLY A 40 25.80 10.83 2.28
C GLY A 40 25.44 11.44 3.63
N PRO A 41 25.73 12.73 3.82
CA PRO A 41 25.53 13.41 5.11
C PRO A 41 24.04 13.57 5.44
N SER A 42 23.75 13.61 6.74
CA SER A 42 22.39 13.84 7.24
C SER A 42 21.94 15.27 6.94
N PRO A 43 20.76 15.49 6.32
CA PRO A 43 20.28 16.81 5.98
C PRO A 43 19.60 17.46 7.19
N ARG A 44 19.52 18.78 7.22
CA ARG A 44 18.65 19.46 8.17
C ARG A 44 17.18 19.30 7.73
N LEU A 45 16.37 18.65 8.56
CA LEU A 45 14.95 18.36 8.32
C LEU A 45 14.17 19.60 7.86
N ARG A 46 14.33 20.74 8.55
CA ARG A 46 13.67 22.00 8.21
C ARG A 46 14.03 22.49 6.81
N SER A 47 15.29 22.34 6.39
CA SER A 47 15.76 22.79 5.06
C SER A 47 15.17 21.93 3.95
N VAL A 48 15.02 20.62 4.17
CA VAL A 48 14.40 19.72 3.20
C VAL A 48 12.91 20.06 3.06
N ASN A 49 12.17 20.18 4.16
CA ASN A 49 10.74 20.49 4.13
C ASN A 49 10.42 21.87 3.55
N ALA A 50 11.33 22.85 3.64
CA ALA A 50 11.15 24.16 3.03
C ALA A 50 11.20 24.13 1.49
N LEU A 51 11.70 23.03 0.89
CA LEU A 51 11.83 22.86 -0.57
C LEU A 51 10.83 21.85 -1.14
N LEU A 52 10.16 21.10 -0.28
CA LEU A 52 9.16 20.11 -0.70
C LEU A 52 7.82 20.79 -0.97
N PRO A 53 7.02 20.28 -1.93
CA PRO A 53 5.65 20.72 -2.11
C PRO A 53 4.78 20.29 -0.92
N ASP A 54 3.65 20.98 -0.72
CA ASP A 54 2.74 20.80 0.45
C ASP A 54 2.25 19.37 0.65
N GLU A 55 2.22 18.57 -0.43
CA GLU A 55 1.79 17.17 -0.38
C GLU A 55 2.87 16.22 0.15
N ILE A 56 4.10 16.69 0.40
CA ILE A 56 5.22 15.86 0.85
C ILE A 56 5.85 16.48 2.08
N SER A 57 5.94 15.70 3.15
CA SER A 57 6.63 16.09 4.38
C SER A 57 7.58 14.99 4.86
N VAL A 58 8.79 15.36 5.25
CA VAL A 58 9.73 14.50 5.97
C VAL A 58 9.63 14.85 7.44
N TYR A 59 9.42 13.87 8.32
CA TYR A 59 9.26 14.10 9.76
C TYR A 59 10.33 13.44 10.60
N VAL A 60 11.10 12.50 10.04
CA VAL A 60 12.23 11.84 10.70
C VAL A 60 13.43 11.78 9.77
N VAL A 61 14.61 12.04 10.31
CA VAL A 61 15.91 11.81 9.67
C VAL A 61 16.82 11.12 10.68
N GLU A 62 17.33 9.96 10.33
CA GLU A 62 18.19 9.14 11.18
C GLU A 62 19.44 8.73 10.42
N THR A 63 20.56 8.66 11.12
CA THR A 63 21.80 8.08 10.60
C THR A 63 21.78 6.58 10.86
N VAL A 64 22.01 5.80 9.82
CA VAL A 64 22.01 4.34 9.83
C VAL A 64 23.36 3.82 9.32
N PRO A 65 23.70 2.53 9.50
CA PRO A 65 24.90 1.93 8.91
C PRO A 65 24.97 2.15 7.39
N ASP A 66 26.18 2.24 6.85
CA ASP A 66 26.43 2.55 5.43
C ASP A 66 25.85 1.51 4.45
N ASP A 67 25.70 0.27 4.90
CA ASP A 67 25.14 -0.86 4.13
C ASP A 67 23.61 -0.94 4.21
N PHE A 68 22.97 -0.09 5.04
CA PHE A 68 21.52 -0.09 5.17
C PHE A 68 20.80 0.29 3.88
N SER A 69 19.83 -0.51 3.52
CA SER A 69 18.96 -0.27 2.38
C SER A 69 17.49 -0.21 2.80
N ALA A 70 16.85 0.94 2.66
CA ALA A 70 15.42 1.09 2.94
C ALA A 70 14.54 0.03 2.21
N ARG A 71 14.99 -0.48 1.07
CA ARG A 71 14.26 -1.48 0.29
C ARG A 71 14.54 -2.91 0.72
N HIS A 72 15.82 -3.27 0.90
CA HIS A 72 16.23 -4.67 1.04
C HIS A 72 16.17 -5.15 2.48
N ASP A 73 16.41 -4.26 3.46
CA ASP A 73 16.40 -4.60 4.89
C ASP A 73 15.00 -4.51 5.51
N ALA A 74 14.02 -4.02 4.75
CA ALA A 74 12.64 -4.01 5.21
C ALA A 74 12.10 -5.44 5.35
N VAL A 75 11.75 -5.81 6.59
CA VAL A 75 11.19 -7.13 6.95
C VAL A 75 9.68 -7.20 6.70
N ALA A 76 8.98 -6.06 6.78
CA ALA A 76 7.56 -5.97 6.46
C ALA A 76 7.15 -4.58 5.95
N ARG A 77 6.07 -4.54 5.20
CA ARG A 77 5.34 -3.33 4.78
C ARG A 77 3.89 -3.52 5.15
N SER A 78 3.32 -2.50 5.79
CA SER A 78 1.90 -2.48 6.14
C SER A 78 1.17 -1.47 5.27
N TYR A 79 0.01 -1.86 4.79
CA TYR A 79 -0.89 -1.00 4.02
C TYR A 79 -2.24 -0.91 4.68
N VAL A 80 -2.93 0.19 4.45
CA VAL A 80 -4.34 0.34 4.76
C VAL A 80 -5.08 0.83 3.51
N TYR A 81 -6.27 0.25 3.26
CA TYR A 81 -7.18 0.72 2.23
C TYR A 81 -8.48 1.20 2.89
N ARG A 82 -8.89 2.43 2.58
CA ARG A 82 -10.05 3.09 3.19
C ARG A 82 -11.25 3.08 2.24
N VAL A 83 -12.39 2.63 2.74
CA VAL A 83 -13.67 2.55 2.03
C VAL A 83 -14.72 3.30 2.83
N HIS A 84 -15.23 4.40 2.29
CA HIS A 84 -16.29 5.20 2.90
C HIS A 84 -17.66 4.67 2.49
N THR A 85 -18.51 4.33 3.48
CA THR A 85 -19.73 3.52 3.25
C THR A 85 -21.05 4.29 3.39
N ARG A 86 -21.01 5.61 3.66
CA ARG A 86 -22.25 6.41 3.75
C ARG A 86 -22.98 6.44 2.42
N SER A 87 -24.31 6.58 2.49
CA SER A 87 -25.16 6.72 1.31
C SER A 87 -24.82 7.96 0.46
N ALA A 88 -24.40 9.06 1.10
CA ALA A 88 -23.93 10.26 0.43
C ALA A 88 -22.39 10.35 0.49
N PRO A 89 -21.72 10.81 -0.57
CA PRO A 89 -20.27 11.01 -0.55
C PRO A 89 -19.90 12.12 0.45
N ASP A 90 -18.74 11.94 1.11
CA ASP A 90 -18.17 12.94 2.00
C ASP A 90 -17.10 13.76 1.24
N PRO A 91 -17.26 15.09 1.10
CA PRO A 91 -16.25 15.92 0.45
C PRO A 91 -14.87 15.87 1.10
N PHE A 92 -14.78 15.65 2.43
CA PHE A 92 -13.52 15.56 3.15
C PHE A 92 -12.77 14.24 2.91
N GLU A 93 -13.49 13.19 2.49
CA GLU A 93 -12.93 11.90 2.11
C GLU A 93 -12.62 11.81 0.60
N ARG A 94 -12.95 12.82 -0.18
CA ARG A 94 -12.67 12.86 -1.62
C ARG A 94 -11.17 12.76 -1.88
N GLY A 95 -10.78 11.73 -2.68
CA GLY A 95 -9.38 11.43 -2.95
C GLY A 95 -8.61 10.81 -1.78
N ARG A 96 -9.30 10.42 -0.69
CA ARG A 96 -8.72 9.81 0.52
C ARG A 96 -9.33 8.47 0.88
N ALA A 97 -10.55 8.19 0.43
CA ALA A 97 -11.21 6.90 0.58
C ALA A 97 -12.02 6.57 -0.67
N LEU A 98 -12.19 5.28 -0.95
CA LEU A 98 -13.14 4.83 -1.96
C LEU A 98 -14.56 5.02 -1.42
N TRP A 99 -15.37 5.83 -2.07
CA TRP A 99 -16.79 5.87 -1.76
C TRP A 99 -17.50 4.64 -2.32
N TRP A 100 -18.18 3.88 -1.42
CA TRP A 100 -18.84 2.63 -1.73
C TRP A 100 -20.15 2.51 -0.94
N PRO A 101 -21.25 3.12 -1.44
CA PRO A 101 -22.53 3.23 -0.71
C PRO A 101 -23.37 1.95 -0.77
N TYR A 102 -22.83 0.85 -1.27
CA TYR A 102 -23.58 -0.36 -1.46
C TYR A 102 -23.58 -1.24 -0.22
N PRO A 103 -24.69 -1.96 0.08
CA PRO A 103 -24.71 -2.94 1.16
C PRO A 103 -23.62 -3.99 1.00
N MET A 104 -23.00 -4.35 2.10
CA MET A 104 -21.92 -5.35 2.14
C MET A 104 -22.03 -6.20 3.40
N ASP A 105 -21.78 -7.49 3.26
CA ASP A 105 -21.59 -8.39 4.40
C ASP A 105 -20.19 -8.19 4.99
N PHE A 106 -20.14 -7.61 6.19
CA PHE A 106 -18.88 -7.40 6.90
C PHE A 106 -18.24 -8.72 7.34
N GLY A 107 -19.06 -9.75 7.65
CA GLY A 107 -18.56 -11.09 7.95
C GLY A 107 -17.82 -11.72 6.77
N ALA A 108 -18.37 -11.56 5.56
CA ALA A 108 -17.71 -12.00 4.33
C ALA A 108 -16.38 -11.27 4.10
N LEU A 109 -16.29 -9.95 4.34
CA LEU A 109 -15.04 -9.21 4.29
C LEU A 109 -13.99 -9.76 5.27
N GLN A 110 -14.40 -10.05 6.50
CA GLN A 110 -13.52 -10.63 7.53
C GLN A 110 -13.04 -12.04 7.15
N ALA A 111 -13.93 -12.88 6.61
CA ALA A 111 -13.59 -14.22 6.15
C ALA A 111 -12.55 -14.17 4.99
N CYS A 112 -12.75 -13.28 4.02
CA CYS A 112 -11.79 -13.07 2.95
C CYS A 112 -10.43 -12.60 3.49
N ALA A 113 -10.41 -11.65 4.43
CA ALA A 113 -9.16 -11.17 5.03
C ALA A 113 -8.44 -12.27 5.82
N ALA A 114 -9.17 -13.07 6.60
CA ALA A 114 -8.59 -14.19 7.34
C ALA A 114 -7.94 -15.24 6.42
N ALA A 115 -8.56 -15.53 5.27
CA ALA A 115 -8.03 -16.46 4.28
C ALA A 115 -6.70 -16.00 3.66
N LEU A 116 -6.38 -14.69 3.68
CA LEU A 116 -5.13 -14.17 3.13
C LEU A 116 -3.89 -14.48 3.99
N VAL A 117 -4.08 -14.78 5.30
CA VAL A 117 -2.96 -14.98 6.23
C VAL A 117 -2.24 -16.29 5.90
N GLY A 118 -0.92 -16.23 5.77
CA GLY A 118 -0.11 -17.37 5.36
C GLY A 118 0.59 -17.13 4.02
N THR A 119 1.09 -18.24 3.46
CA THR A 119 1.77 -18.22 2.14
C THR A 119 0.85 -18.77 1.08
N HIS A 120 0.53 -17.96 0.09
CA HIS A 120 -0.40 -18.29 -0.99
C HIS A 120 0.14 -17.86 -2.35
N ASP A 121 -0.42 -18.39 -3.41
CA ASP A 121 -0.17 -17.94 -4.79
C ASP A 121 -1.15 -16.80 -5.16
N PHE A 122 -0.61 -15.60 -5.34
CA PHE A 122 -1.38 -14.40 -5.67
C PHE A 122 -1.42 -14.08 -7.17
N THR A 123 -1.34 -15.07 -8.05
CA THR A 123 -1.44 -14.88 -9.51
C THR A 123 -2.70 -14.11 -9.87
N ALA A 124 -3.86 -14.47 -9.31
CA ALA A 124 -5.14 -13.80 -9.55
C ALA A 124 -5.13 -12.31 -9.15
N PHE A 125 -4.27 -11.93 -8.22
CA PHE A 125 -4.17 -10.57 -7.69
C PHE A 125 -2.99 -9.77 -8.27
N THR A 126 -2.52 -10.19 -9.45
CA THR A 126 -1.41 -9.53 -10.17
C THR A 126 -1.87 -9.19 -11.59
N PRO A 127 -1.52 -8.01 -12.16
CA PRO A 127 -1.82 -7.71 -13.54
C PRO A 127 -1.26 -8.77 -14.50
N THR A 128 -1.99 -9.07 -15.58
CA THR A 128 -1.56 -10.05 -16.58
C THR A 128 -0.22 -9.67 -17.20
N GLU A 129 -0.02 -8.37 -17.47
CA GLU A 129 1.27 -7.83 -17.91
C GLU A 129 2.14 -7.52 -16.68
N THR A 130 2.95 -8.47 -16.27
CA THR A 130 3.85 -8.34 -15.13
C THR A 130 5.23 -8.91 -15.41
N ALA A 131 6.25 -8.27 -14.82
CA ALA A 131 7.62 -8.80 -14.81
C ALA A 131 7.87 -9.79 -13.66
N HIS A 132 6.88 -10.04 -12.80
CA HIS A 132 7.03 -10.99 -11.71
C HIS A 132 7.06 -12.43 -12.23
N GLN A 133 8.03 -13.22 -11.74
CA GLN A 133 8.17 -14.65 -12.03
C GLN A 133 7.70 -15.54 -10.86
N ARG A 134 7.60 -14.96 -9.66
CA ARG A 134 7.17 -15.67 -8.45
C ARG A 134 5.97 -14.96 -7.87
N PHE A 135 4.86 -15.68 -7.78
CA PHE A 135 3.57 -15.16 -7.32
C PHE A 135 3.26 -15.51 -5.86
N ALA A 136 4.00 -16.43 -5.28
CA ALA A 136 3.87 -16.76 -3.86
C ALA A 136 4.30 -15.57 -2.98
N ARG A 137 3.44 -15.21 -2.02
CA ARG A 137 3.71 -14.19 -0.98
C ARG A 137 3.24 -14.70 0.38
N THR A 138 3.96 -14.28 1.42
CA THR A 138 3.55 -14.54 2.80
C THR A 138 2.93 -13.28 3.38
N VAL A 139 1.65 -13.36 3.69
CA VAL A 139 0.90 -12.32 4.41
C VAL A 139 0.98 -12.62 5.91
N HIS A 140 1.50 -11.67 6.68
CA HIS A 140 1.66 -11.80 8.13
C HIS A 140 0.37 -11.53 8.87
N SER A 141 -0.40 -10.55 8.41
CA SER A 141 -1.72 -10.22 8.96
C SER A 141 -2.59 -9.54 7.90
N ALA A 142 -3.89 -9.80 7.98
CA ALA A 142 -4.89 -9.11 7.19
C ALA A 142 -6.21 -9.04 7.97
N ARG A 143 -6.86 -7.87 8.00
CA ARG A 143 -8.14 -7.68 8.68
C ARG A 143 -8.88 -6.46 8.17
N TRP A 144 -10.19 -6.46 8.36
CA TRP A 144 -11.03 -5.29 8.19
C TRP A 144 -11.40 -4.71 9.56
N GLU A 145 -11.43 -3.39 9.66
CA GLU A 145 -11.88 -2.66 10.84
C GLU A 145 -12.93 -1.64 10.43
N ARG A 146 -13.87 -1.37 11.35
CA ARG A 146 -14.87 -0.31 11.16
C ARG A 146 -14.47 0.90 12.01
N VAL A 147 -14.22 2.03 11.36
CA VAL A 147 -13.85 3.29 12.00
C VAL A 147 -14.89 4.35 11.60
N GLY A 148 -15.95 4.45 12.39
CA GLY A 148 -17.11 5.28 12.03
C GLY A 148 -17.75 4.81 10.73
N ASP A 149 -17.87 5.70 9.76
CA ASP A 149 -18.43 5.43 8.43
C ASP A 149 -17.38 4.90 7.42
N VAL A 150 -16.17 4.63 7.87
CA VAL A 150 -15.08 4.09 7.03
C VAL A 150 -14.79 2.65 7.42
N LEU A 151 -14.68 1.77 6.44
CA LEU A 151 -14.08 0.45 6.57
C LEU A 151 -12.61 0.56 6.17
N GLU A 152 -11.73 0.04 7.01
CA GLU A 152 -10.30 0.02 6.78
C GLU A 152 -9.83 -1.44 6.62
N PHE A 153 -9.24 -1.76 5.46
CA PHE A 153 -8.56 -3.02 5.23
C PHE A 153 -7.08 -2.85 5.54
N HIS A 154 -6.61 -3.51 6.57
CA HIS A 154 -5.21 -3.56 6.97
C HIS A 154 -4.56 -4.84 6.49
N ILE A 155 -3.37 -4.74 5.90
CA ILE A 155 -2.59 -5.90 5.46
C ILE A 155 -1.10 -5.66 5.68
N GLU A 156 -0.40 -6.69 6.18
CA GLU A 156 1.05 -6.69 6.34
C GLU A 156 1.67 -7.92 5.69
N ALA A 157 2.73 -7.69 4.89
CA ALA A 157 3.52 -8.74 4.27
C ALA A 157 4.97 -8.25 4.08
N ARG A 158 5.89 -9.18 3.83
CA ARG A 158 7.27 -8.85 3.49
C ARG A 158 7.34 -8.03 2.19
N SER A 159 6.55 -8.39 1.19
CA SER A 159 6.50 -7.69 -0.10
C SER A 159 5.16 -7.90 -0.78
N PHE A 160 4.81 -6.98 -1.65
CA PHE A 160 3.60 -7.02 -2.47
C PHE A 160 3.96 -6.94 -3.96
N MET A 161 3.10 -7.49 -4.80
CA MET A 161 3.18 -7.31 -6.25
C MET A 161 2.46 -6.01 -6.66
N ARG A 162 2.72 -5.58 -7.87
CA ARG A 162 2.06 -4.42 -8.47
C ARG A 162 0.53 -4.60 -8.42
N ASN A 163 -0.18 -3.58 -7.97
CA ASN A 163 -1.64 -3.54 -7.83
C ASN A 163 -2.26 -4.59 -6.88
N MET A 164 -1.49 -5.49 -6.27
CA MET A 164 -1.99 -6.61 -5.47
C MET A 164 -3.06 -6.16 -4.45
N ASN A 165 -2.73 -5.21 -3.58
CA ASN A 165 -3.64 -4.75 -2.53
C ASN A 165 -4.94 -4.16 -3.08
N ARG A 166 -4.87 -3.46 -4.21
CA ARG A 166 -6.03 -2.85 -4.86
C ARG A 166 -6.93 -3.91 -5.51
N ILE A 167 -6.34 -4.96 -6.10
CA ILE A 167 -7.11 -6.08 -6.67
C ILE A 167 -7.75 -6.89 -5.55
N LEU A 168 -7.02 -7.14 -4.44
CA LEU A 168 -7.57 -7.79 -3.25
C LEU A 168 -8.81 -7.06 -2.73
N VAL A 169 -8.72 -5.75 -2.51
CA VAL A 169 -9.85 -4.96 -2.03
C VAL A 169 -11.02 -5.00 -3.00
N GLY A 170 -10.81 -4.74 -4.28
CA GLY A 170 -11.89 -4.77 -5.25
C GLY A 170 -12.59 -6.13 -5.33
N THR A 171 -11.83 -7.22 -5.21
CA THR A 171 -12.35 -8.58 -5.17
C THR A 171 -13.16 -8.83 -3.90
N MET A 172 -12.64 -8.46 -2.72
CA MET A 172 -13.33 -8.64 -1.44
C MET A 172 -14.64 -7.85 -1.38
N LEU A 173 -14.69 -6.64 -1.95
CA LEU A 173 -15.92 -5.85 -2.02
C LEU A 173 -16.99 -6.56 -2.89
N GLU A 174 -16.60 -7.16 -4.02
CA GLU A 174 -17.52 -7.94 -4.87
C GLU A 174 -18.03 -9.21 -4.14
N PHE A 175 -17.16 -9.88 -3.37
CA PHE A 175 -17.56 -11.02 -2.52
C PHE A 175 -18.56 -10.60 -1.44
N ALA A 176 -18.30 -9.51 -0.74
CA ALA A 176 -19.17 -9.00 0.30
C ALA A 176 -20.54 -8.54 -0.19
N GLN A 177 -20.70 -8.33 -1.50
CA GLN A 177 -21.97 -8.07 -2.17
C GLN A 177 -22.68 -9.33 -2.67
N GLY A 178 -22.10 -10.52 -2.48
CA GLY A 178 -22.64 -11.77 -2.98
C GLY A 178 -22.47 -12.02 -4.48
N HIS A 179 -21.61 -11.25 -5.14
CA HIS A 179 -21.36 -11.40 -6.58
C HIS A 179 -20.42 -12.57 -6.91
N ARG A 180 -19.78 -13.17 -5.91
CA ARG A 180 -18.82 -14.27 -6.02
C ARG A 180 -18.91 -15.17 -4.80
N SER A 181 -18.58 -16.45 -4.93
CA SER A 181 -18.78 -17.45 -3.85
C SER A 181 -17.51 -18.12 -3.32
N GLU A 182 -16.36 -18.01 -4.00
CA GLU A 182 -15.19 -18.86 -3.72
C GLU A 182 -13.88 -18.07 -3.67
N PHE A 183 -13.68 -17.32 -2.56
CA PHE A 183 -12.48 -16.48 -2.42
C PHE A 183 -11.19 -17.30 -2.25
N ALA A 184 -11.25 -18.42 -1.51
CA ALA A 184 -10.06 -19.22 -1.20
C ALA A 184 -9.38 -19.80 -2.45
N GLU A 185 -10.17 -20.20 -3.45
CA GLU A 185 -9.65 -20.74 -4.73
C GLU A 185 -8.78 -19.73 -5.50
N LEU A 186 -9.02 -18.43 -5.31
CA LEU A 186 -8.21 -17.38 -5.91
C LEU A 186 -6.77 -17.33 -5.37
N LEU A 187 -6.52 -17.97 -4.23
CA LEU A 187 -5.21 -18.02 -3.55
C LEU A 187 -4.39 -19.25 -3.94
N GLU A 188 -4.90 -20.07 -4.86
CA GLU A 188 -4.27 -21.30 -5.38
C GLU A 188 -3.70 -21.12 -6.81
N GLY A 189 -3.43 -19.88 -7.23
CA GLY A 189 -2.85 -19.60 -8.55
C GLY A 189 -3.89 -19.44 -9.68
N ALA A 190 -5.14 -19.13 -9.35
CA ALA A 190 -6.18 -18.82 -10.33
C ALA A 190 -5.75 -17.66 -11.26
N PRO A 191 -6.29 -17.60 -12.50
CA PRO A 191 -5.95 -16.52 -13.42
C PRO A 191 -6.49 -15.17 -12.97
N ARG A 192 -5.86 -14.06 -13.42
CA ARG A 192 -6.28 -12.68 -13.10
C ARG A 192 -7.76 -12.40 -13.40
N SER A 193 -8.30 -13.02 -14.45
CA SER A 193 -9.71 -12.89 -14.85
C SER A 193 -10.69 -13.44 -13.83
N ALA A 194 -10.26 -14.36 -12.97
CA ALA A 194 -11.07 -14.90 -11.88
C ALA A 194 -11.22 -13.91 -10.70
N ALA A 195 -10.31 -12.97 -10.52
CA ALA A 195 -10.41 -11.94 -9.49
C ALA A 195 -11.26 -10.74 -9.95
N GLY A 196 -11.70 -9.93 -8.98
CA GLY A 196 -12.52 -8.75 -9.21
C GLY A 196 -11.74 -7.57 -9.81
N ARG A 197 -12.43 -6.44 -9.91
CA ARG A 197 -11.86 -5.19 -10.42
C ARG A 197 -10.71 -4.67 -9.53
N THR A 198 -9.83 -3.89 -10.13
CA THR A 198 -8.80 -3.17 -9.38
C THR A 198 -9.41 -1.93 -8.71
N ALA A 199 -9.41 -1.86 -7.39
CA ALA A 199 -9.90 -0.70 -6.65
C ALA A 199 -9.08 0.57 -6.96
N PRO A 200 -9.69 1.77 -6.92
CA PRO A 200 -8.99 3.04 -7.17
C PRO A 200 -7.78 3.24 -6.25
N PRO A 201 -6.74 3.95 -6.70
CA PRO A 201 -5.50 4.10 -5.91
C PRO A 201 -5.66 4.99 -4.68
N HIS A 202 -6.54 5.98 -4.71
CA HIS A 202 -6.68 7.02 -3.69
C HIS A 202 -7.18 6.53 -2.32
N GLY A 203 -7.73 5.30 -2.25
CA GLY A 203 -8.06 4.68 -0.97
C GLY A 203 -6.87 3.96 -0.32
N LEU A 204 -5.77 3.72 -1.04
CA LEU A 204 -4.64 2.93 -0.57
C LEU A 204 -3.53 3.81 0.02
N TYR A 205 -3.00 3.38 1.18
CA TYR A 205 -1.91 4.04 1.89
C TYR A 205 -0.82 3.03 2.27
N LEU A 206 0.44 3.32 1.95
CA LEU A 206 1.56 2.68 2.62
C LEU A 206 1.61 3.22 4.05
N LYS A 207 1.19 2.41 5.03
CA LYS A 207 1.04 2.82 6.43
C LYS A 207 2.39 2.92 7.14
N SER A 208 3.20 1.86 7.00
CA SER A 208 4.52 1.80 7.63
C SER A 208 5.43 0.77 6.95
N VAL A 209 6.72 0.90 7.21
CA VAL A 209 7.75 -0.08 6.86
C VAL A 209 8.45 -0.48 8.14
N ARG A 210 8.63 -1.78 8.36
CA ARG A 210 9.31 -2.33 9.54
C ARG A 210 10.66 -2.90 9.14
N TYR A 211 11.66 -2.59 9.94
CA TYR A 211 13.01 -3.10 9.86
C TYR A 211 13.29 -4.02 11.06
N GLY A 212 14.26 -4.90 10.95
CA GLY A 212 14.67 -5.81 12.02
C GLY A 212 15.44 -5.13 13.13
#